data_de715182389d98f6902da5013324bb90
#
_entry.id   de715182389d98f6902da5013324bb90
#
_cell.length_a   1.000
_cell.length_b   1.000
_cell.length_c   1.000
_cell.angle_alpha   90.00
_cell.angle_beta   90.00
_cell.angle_gamma   90.00
#
_symmetry.space_group_name_H-M   'P 1'
#
loop_
_entity.id
_entity.type
_entity.pdbx_description
1 polymer ?
#
loop_
_entity_poly.entity_id
_entity_poly.type
_entity_poly.pdbx_seq_one_letter_code
_entity_poly.pdbx_strand_id
1 'polypeptide(L)'
;LYISYNGKPCQVVYFQHVKPGKGPAFVKTKLRNLENGRILENTFTAGMKIDVINVERRPYQFLYSDEDGFNFMHEETYEQIHLPHDVVENSDLMKEGQHVEMMFVVEPEEKCLTCELPTYVTLEVTYTEPAVKGNTASTSALKECTLETGAKIMVPLFINQGDKITVNTTDRSYGQRV
;
A
#
# COMPACT_ATOMS: atom_id res chain seq x y z
N LEU A 1 1.37 -15.54 11.00
CA LEU A 1 0.60 -16.64 10.42
C LEU A 1 -0.45 -16.10 9.46
N TYR A 2 -0.53 -16.71 8.29
CA TYR A 2 -1.53 -16.37 7.26
C TYR A 2 -2.49 -17.54 7.09
N ILE A 3 -3.76 -17.24 7.04
CA ILE A 3 -4.83 -18.26 6.94
C ILE A 3 -5.87 -17.88 5.91
N SER A 4 -6.61 -18.85 5.41
CA SER A 4 -7.83 -18.62 4.65
C SER A 4 -9.02 -18.65 5.63
N TYR A 5 -9.74 -17.54 5.70
CA TYR A 5 -10.94 -17.41 6.52
C TYR A 5 -12.11 -17.02 5.63
N ASN A 6 -13.13 -17.87 5.59
CA ASN A 6 -14.29 -17.72 4.69
C ASN A 6 -13.89 -17.47 3.22
N GLY A 7 -12.86 -18.19 2.75
CA GLY A 7 -12.32 -18.03 1.40
C GLY A 7 -11.51 -16.78 1.17
N LYS A 8 -11.19 -16.01 2.21
CA LYS A 8 -10.41 -14.78 2.12
C LYS A 8 -9.04 -14.95 2.78
N PRO A 9 -7.96 -14.42 2.14
CA PRO A 9 -6.64 -14.46 2.76
C PRO A 9 -6.57 -13.46 3.90
N CYS A 10 -6.14 -13.94 5.08
CA CYS A 10 -6.06 -13.13 6.29
C CYS A 10 -4.74 -13.34 7.00
N GLN A 11 -4.24 -12.28 7.65
CA GLN A 11 -3.13 -12.35 8.58
C GLN A 11 -3.65 -12.37 10.01
N VAL A 12 -3.18 -13.32 10.82
CA VAL A 12 -3.48 -13.32 12.25
C VAL A 12 -2.59 -12.27 12.91
N VAL A 13 -3.19 -11.14 13.32
CA VAL A 13 -2.45 -10.02 13.92
C VAL A 13 -2.47 -10.04 15.44
N TYR A 14 -3.37 -10.83 16.03
CA TYR A 14 -3.46 -11.05 17.47
C TYR A 14 -4.14 -12.38 17.74
N PHE A 15 -3.68 -13.09 18.78
CA PHE A 15 -4.39 -14.26 19.28
C PHE A 15 -4.23 -14.38 20.79
N GLN A 16 -5.22 -14.96 21.43
CA GLN A 16 -5.22 -15.29 22.85
C GLN A 16 -5.91 -16.62 23.06
N HIS A 17 -5.17 -17.55 23.63
CA HIS A 17 -5.73 -18.85 24.00
C HIS A 17 -6.39 -18.73 25.37
N VAL A 18 -7.65 -19.13 25.46
CA VAL A 18 -8.45 -19.05 26.69
C VAL A 18 -8.91 -20.44 27.08
N LYS A 19 -8.60 -20.85 28.32
CA LYS A 19 -9.08 -22.09 28.94
C LYS A 19 -10.04 -21.72 30.05
N PRO A 20 -11.38 -21.75 29.79
CA PRO A 20 -12.33 -21.48 30.85
C PRO A 20 -12.36 -22.61 31.87
N GLY A 21 -12.77 -22.33 33.11
CA GLY A 21 -12.93 -23.35 34.15
C GLY A 21 -14.02 -24.37 33.85
N LYS A 22 -14.97 -23.99 33.00
CA LYS A 22 -16.03 -24.86 32.48
C LYS A 22 -16.16 -24.58 30.97
N GLY A 23 -16.30 -25.66 30.19
CA GLY A 23 -16.45 -25.58 28.73
C GLY A 23 -15.15 -25.77 27.96
N PRO A 24 -15.22 -25.87 26.64
CA PRO A 24 -14.06 -26.08 25.80
C PRO A 24 -13.16 -24.85 25.73
N ALA A 25 -11.86 -25.07 25.57
CA ALA A 25 -10.89 -24.02 25.31
C ALA A 25 -11.19 -23.35 23.96
N PHE A 26 -10.87 -22.09 23.83
CA PHE A 26 -11.04 -21.35 22.58
C PHE A 26 -9.89 -20.34 22.37
N VAL A 27 -9.76 -19.86 21.14
CA VAL A 27 -8.75 -18.89 20.76
C VAL A 27 -9.43 -17.65 20.19
N LYS A 28 -9.27 -16.53 20.88
CA LYS A 28 -9.70 -15.22 20.38
C LYS A 28 -8.66 -14.69 19.42
N THR A 29 -9.09 -14.26 18.25
CA THR A 29 -8.18 -13.75 17.20
C THR A 29 -8.65 -12.43 16.64
N LYS A 30 -7.67 -11.66 16.18
CA LYS A 30 -7.90 -10.52 15.28
C LYS A 30 -7.27 -10.88 13.95
N LEU A 31 -8.07 -10.79 12.89
CA LEU A 31 -7.69 -11.15 11.54
C LEU A 31 -7.71 -9.91 10.66
N ARG A 32 -6.60 -9.66 9.96
CA ARG A 32 -6.54 -8.61 8.94
C ARG A 32 -6.76 -9.24 7.59
N ASN A 33 -7.81 -8.80 6.89
CA ASN A 33 -8.03 -9.21 5.50
C ASN A 33 -6.94 -8.59 4.63
N LEU A 34 -6.19 -9.41 3.90
CA LEU A 34 -5.07 -8.96 3.07
C LEU A 34 -5.51 -8.24 1.80
N GLU A 35 -6.75 -8.43 1.35
CA GLU A 35 -7.28 -7.76 0.16
C GLU A 35 -7.75 -6.34 0.43
N ASN A 36 -8.34 -6.06 1.60
CA ASN A 36 -8.92 -4.75 1.92
C ASN A 36 -8.35 -4.10 3.19
N GLY A 37 -7.47 -4.78 3.93
CA GLY A 37 -6.84 -4.26 5.14
C GLY A 37 -7.74 -4.20 6.37
N ARG A 38 -9.00 -4.61 6.27
CA ARG A 38 -9.94 -4.56 7.38
C ARG A 38 -9.62 -5.62 8.43
N ILE A 39 -9.79 -5.24 9.70
CA ILE A 39 -9.59 -6.13 10.83
C ILE A 39 -10.96 -6.58 11.34
N LEU A 40 -11.09 -7.89 11.56
CA LEU A 40 -12.24 -8.47 12.21
C LEU A 40 -11.79 -9.33 13.39
N GLU A 41 -12.69 -9.49 14.36
CA GLU A 41 -12.47 -10.39 15.48
C GLU A 41 -13.22 -11.70 15.23
N ASN A 42 -12.54 -12.81 15.52
CA ASN A 42 -13.16 -14.13 15.44
C ASN A 42 -12.63 -15.03 16.56
N THR A 43 -13.48 -15.91 17.05
CA THR A 43 -13.15 -16.89 18.06
C THR A 43 -13.20 -18.28 17.46
N PHE A 44 -12.06 -18.99 17.54
CA PHE A 44 -11.98 -20.38 17.09
C PHE A 44 -12.04 -21.32 18.29
N THR A 45 -12.81 -22.39 18.17
CA THR A 45 -12.78 -23.46 19.15
C THR A 45 -11.44 -24.17 19.06
N ALA A 46 -10.82 -24.48 20.22
CA ALA A 46 -9.54 -25.20 20.25
C ALA A 46 -9.70 -26.56 19.56
N GLY A 47 -8.69 -26.91 18.74
CA GLY A 47 -8.70 -28.10 17.93
C GLY A 47 -9.38 -27.97 16.57
N MET A 48 -9.97 -26.80 16.27
CA MET A 48 -10.54 -26.53 14.95
C MET A 48 -9.41 -26.46 13.91
N LYS A 49 -9.65 -27.08 12.76
CA LYS A 49 -8.71 -26.98 11.63
C LYS A 49 -8.87 -25.67 10.92
N ILE A 50 -7.75 -25.00 10.67
CA ILE A 50 -7.68 -23.76 9.89
C ILE A 50 -6.80 -24.03 8.66
N ASP A 51 -7.22 -23.49 7.52
CA ASP A 51 -6.44 -23.57 6.30
C ASP A 51 -5.32 -22.52 6.33
N VAL A 52 -4.08 -22.97 6.44
CA VAL A 52 -2.91 -22.10 6.39
C VAL A 52 -2.57 -21.83 4.93
N ILE A 53 -2.29 -20.57 4.60
CA ILE A 53 -1.84 -20.17 3.28
C ILE A 53 -0.39 -19.69 3.34
N ASN A 54 0.30 -19.80 2.21
CA ASN A 54 1.68 -19.34 2.07
C ASN A 54 1.69 -18.01 1.31
N VAL A 55 2.30 -16.98 1.91
CA VAL A 55 2.34 -15.63 1.34
C VAL A 55 3.80 -15.24 1.17
N GLU A 56 4.12 -14.67 0.02
CA GLU A 56 5.46 -14.23 -0.35
C GLU A 56 5.44 -12.79 -0.81
N ARG A 57 6.45 -12.01 -0.41
CA ARG A 57 6.68 -10.66 -0.88
C ARG A 57 7.72 -10.68 -1.98
N ARG A 58 7.43 -9.98 -3.09
CA ARG A 58 8.30 -9.95 -4.27
C ARG A 58 8.54 -8.53 -4.73
N PRO A 59 9.81 -8.18 -5.08
CA PRO A 59 10.14 -6.84 -5.57
C PRO A 59 9.89 -6.74 -7.07
N TYR A 60 9.17 -5.70 -7.47
CA TYR A 60 8.88 -5.40 -8.88
C TYR A 60 9.22 -3.95 -9.19
N GLN A 61 9.40 -3.67 -10.47
CA GLN A 61 9.59 -2.33 -10.99
C GLN A 61 8.44 -1.99 -11.93
N PHE A 62 7.85 -0.81 -11.73
CA PHE A 62 6.82 -0.33 -12.64
C PHE A 62 7.43 0.06 -13.97
N LEU A 63 6.87 -0.45 -15.09
CA LEU A 63 7.34 -0.16 -16.43
C LEU A 63 6.51 0.93 -17.09
N TYR A 64 5.22 0.68 -17.31
CA TYR A 64 4.30 1.61 -17.96
C TYR A 64 2.85 1.22 -17.68
N SER A 65 1.96 2.19 -17.86
CA SER A 65 0.50 1.96 -17.81
C SER A 65 -0.07 1.87 -19.22
N ASP A 66 -1.16 1.11 -19.34
CA ASP A 66 -1.96 1.01 -20.55
C ASP A 66 -3.46 1.13 -20.19
N GLU A 67 -4.34 0.96 -21.17
CA GLU A 67 -5.79 1.08 -20.96
C GLU A 67 -6.33 0.07 -19.94
N ASP A 68 -5.72 -1.10 -19.86
CA ASP A 68 -6.17 -2.20 -19.00
C ASP A 68 -5.55 -2.20 -17.62
N GLY A 69 -4.46 -1.48 -17.41
CA GLY A 69 -3.79 -1.43 -16.11
C GLY A 69 -2.33 -1.05 -16.15
N PHE A 70 -1.54 -1.72 -15.33
CA PHE A 70 -0.13 -1.42 -15.12
C PHE A 70 0.74 -2.63 -15.44
N ASN A 71 1.90 -2.39 -16.04
CA ASN A 71 2.87 -3.42 -16.38
C ASN A 71 4.10 -3.29 -15.51
N PHE A 72 4.53 -4.41 -14.93
CA PHE A 72 5.65 -4.50 -14.00
C PHE A 72 6.64 -5.58 -14.42
N MET A 73 7.87 -5.45 -13.97
CA MET A 73 8.92 -6.43 -14.17
C MET A 73 9.53 -6.82 -12.84
N HIS A 74 9.68 -8.12 -12.59
CA HIS A 74 10.36 -8.61 -11.39
C HIS A 74 11.82 -8.16 -11.41
N GLU A 75 12.31 -7.58 -10.31
CA GLU A 75 13.66 -7.00 -10.26
C GLU A 75 14.78 -8.03 -10.38
N GLU A 76 14.54 -9.28 -10.00
CA GLU A 76 15.53 -10.36 -10.03
C GLU A 76 15.39 -11.29 -11.23
N THR A 77 14.15 -11.70 -11.54
CA THR A 77 13.89 -12.67 -12.63
C THR A 77 13.59 -12.05 -13.97
N TYR A 78 13.27 -10.73 -13.97
CA TYR A 78 12.87 -9.96 -15.15
C TYR A 78 11.57 -10.43 -15.81
N GLU A 79 10.81 -11.29 -15.13
CA GLU A 79 9.47 -11.66 -15.58
C GLU A 79 8.52 -10.49 -15.51
N GLN A 80 7.72 -10.31 -16.54
CA GLN A 80 6.74 -9.23 -16.61
C GLN A 80 5.36 -9.74 -16.21
N ILE A 81 4.65 -8.89 -15.45
CA ILE A 81 3.26 -9.15 -15.08
C ILE A 81 2.42 -7.90 -15.32
N HIS A 82 1.12 -8.11 -15.48
CA HIS A 82 0.14 -7.04 -15.66
C HIS A 82 -0.89 -7.09 -14.53
N LEU A 83 -1.18 -5.92 -13.95
CA LEU A 83 -2.20 -5.77 -12.90
C LEU A 83 -3.26 -4.77 -13.35
N PRO A 84 -4.55 -5.02 -13.02
CA PRO A 84 -5.61 -4.04 -13.26
C PRO A 84 -5.39 -2.76 -12.47
N HIS A 85 -6.02 -1.66 -12.90
CA HIS A 85 -5.88 -0.35 -12.25
C HIS A 85 -6.30 -0.34 -10.78
N ASP A 86 -7.27 -1.16 -10.39
CA ASP A 86 -7.85 -1.18 -9.05
C ASP A 86 -7.00 -1.91 -7.99
N VAL A 87 -5.97 -2.63 -8.40
CA VAL A 87 -5.10 -3.39 -7.49
C VAL A 87 -4.06 -2.49 -6.82
N VAL A 88 -3.66 -1.40 -7.47
CA VAL A 88 -2.60 -0.52 -6.99
C VAL A 88 -3.20 0.75 -6.38
N GLU A 89 -3.11 0.87 -5.05
CA GLU A 89 -3.54 2.08 -4.36
C GLU A 89 -2.54 3.21 -4.61
N ASN A 90 -3.06 4.43 -4.77
CA ASN A 90 -2.24 5.63 -5.01
C ASN A 90 -1.32 5.49 -6.24
N SER A 91 -1.80 4.80 -7.27
CA SER A 91 -1.03 4.57 -8.50
C SER A 91 -0.62 5.85 -9.23
N ASP A 92 -1.32 6.95 -8.99
CA ASP A 92 -0.99 8.27 -9.54
C ASP A 92 0.28 8.88 -8.93
N LEU A 93 0.84 8.27 -7.87
CA LEU A 93 2.14 8.62 -7.30
C LEU A 93 3.28 7.75 -7.85
N MET A 94 2.97 6.81 -8.73
CA MET A 94 3.92 5.84 -9.29
C MET A 94 4.42 6.32 -10.64
N LYS A 95 5.72 6.55 -10.76
CA LYS A 95 6.36 6.90 -12.04
C LYS A 95 7.07 5.71 -12.64
N GLU A 96 7.37 5.77 -13.93
CA GLU A 96 8.15 4.74 -14.62
C GLU A 96 9.47 4.48 -13.89
N GLY A 97 9.81 3.21 -13.69
CA GLY A 97 10.99 2.80 -12.95
C GLY A 97 10.79 2.70 -11.44
N GLN A 98 9.61 3.03 -10.92
CA GLN A 98 9.32 2.98 -9.50
C GLN A 98 9.40 1.56 -8.96
N HIS A 99 10.17 1.39 -7.88
CA HIS A 99 10.16 0.15 -7.10
C HIS A 99 8.83 -0.01 -6.37
N VAL A 100 8.27 -1.20 -6.44
CA VAL A 100 7.06 -1.58 -5.71
C VAL A 100 7.26 -2.95 -5.08
N GLU A 101 6.51 -3.26 -4.03
CA GLU A 101 6.52 -4.56 -3.39
C GLU A 101 5.14 -5.20 -3.54
N MET A 102 5.12 -6.41 -4.10
CA MET A 102 3.88 -7.16 -4.27
C MET A 102 3.79 -8.29 -3.28
N MET A 103 2.58 -8.54 -2.79
CA MET A 103 2.28 -9.67 -1.94
C MET A 103 1.53 -10.72 -2.74
N PHE A 104 2.05 -11.95 -2.75
CA PHE A 104 1.45 -13.08 -3.45
C PHE A 104 1.05 -14.17 -2.49
N VAL A 105 -0.12 -14.75 -2.72
CA VAL A 105 -0.42 -16.09 -2.21
C VAL A 105 0.23 -17.06 -3.20
N VAL A 106 1.09 -17.96 -2.70
CA VAL A 106 1.78 -18.94 -3.54
C VAL A 106 1.18 -20.33 -3.42
N GLU A 107 0.47 -20.61 -2.33
CA GLU A 107 -0.25 -21.85 -2.12
C GLU A 107 -1.62 -21.57 -1.47
N PRO A 108 -2.70 -22.23 -1.88
CA PRO A 108 -2.81 -23.33 -2.86
C PRO A 108 -2.72 -22.90 -4.32
N GLU A 109 -2.94 -21.63 -4.63
CA GLU A 109 -2.85 -21.07 -5.97
C GLU A 109 -2.05 -19.76 -5.93
N GLU A 110 -1.23 -19.53 -6.95
CA GLU A 110 -0.49 -18.28 -7.07
C GLU A 110 -1.41 -17.14 -7.49
N LYS A 111 -1.48 -16.11 -6.65
CA LYS A 111 -2.30 -14.92 -6.90
C LYS A 111 -1.65 -13.70 -6.27
N CYS A 112 -1.57 -12.61 -7.03
CA CYS A 112 -1.16 -11.31 -6.48
C CYS A 112 -2.31 -10.71 -5.66
N LEU A 113 -2.04 -10.42 -4.38
CA LEU A 113 -3.03 -9.81 -3.49
C LEU A 113 -2.94 -8.29 -3.49
N THR A 114 -1.73 -7.76 -3.37
CA THR A 114 -1.50 -6.32 -3.26
C THR A 114 -0.25 -5.91 -4.01
N CYS A 115 -0.23 -4.66 -4.43
CA CYS A 115 0.95 -3.97 -4.94
C CYS A 115 1.12 -2.69 -4.13
N GLU A 116 2.20 -2.60 -3.38
CA GLU A 116 2.44 -1.49 -2.45
C GLU A 116 3.61 -0.62 -2.92
N LEU A 117 3.39 0.69 -2.93
CA LEU A 117 4.45 1.66 -3.12
C LEU A 117 5.29 1.76 -1.84
N PRO A 118 6.58 2.17 -1.94
CA PRO A 118 7.34 2.53 -0.74
C PRO A 118 6.61 3.62 0.06
N THR A 119 6.89 3.74 1.35
CA THR A 119 6.27 4.75 2.20
C THR A 119 6.47 6.16 1.64
N TYR A 120 7.65 6.43 1.09
CA TYR A 120 7.97 7.70 0.44
C TYR A 120 8.47 7.48 -0.97
N VAL A 121 8.00 8.31 -1.90
CA VAL A 121 8.48 8.36 -3.28
C VAL A 121 9.01 9.77 -3.55
N THR A 122 10.00 9.88 -4.45
CA THR A 122 10.55 11.17 -4.86
C THR A 122 9.99 11.55 -6.21
N LEU A 123 9.32 12.70 -6.28
CA LEU A 123 8.69 13.20 -7.49
C LEU A 123 9.04 14.66 -7.73
N GLU A 124 9.14 15.05 -8.99
CA GLU A 124 9.36 16.43 -9.38
C GLU A 124 8.06 17.19 -9.47
N VAL A 125 8.08 18.44 -8.96
CA VAL A 125 6.95 19.35 -9.05
C VAL A 125 6.95 19.99 -10.46
N THR A 126 5.92 19.73 -11.24
CA THR A 126 5.79 20.26 -12.60
C THR A 126 5.03 21.58 -12.66
N TYR A 127 4.18 21.84 -11.67
CA TYR A 127 3.42 23.09 -11.56
C TYR A 127 3.07 23.38 -10.10
N THR A 128 3.16 24.63 -9.70
CA THR A 128 2.62 25.09 -8.42
C THR A 128 1.91 26.41 -8.61
N GLU A 129 0.89 26.65 -7.77
CA GLU A 129 0.29 27.98 -7.67
C GLU A 129 1.30 28.94 -7.03
N PRO A 130 1.38 30.19 -7.51
CA PRO A 130 2.26 31.18 -6.88
C PRO A 130 1.79 31.48 -5.45
N ALA A 131 2.74 31.64 -4.53
CA ALA A 131 2.43 32.05 -3.17
C ALA A 131 1.85 33.48 -3.18
N VAL A 132 0.67 33.66 -2.56
CA VAL A 132 0.02 34.95 -2.47
C VAL A 132 0.64 35.75 -1.33
N LYS A 133 1.07 37.01 -1.61
CA LYS A 133 1.55 37.91 -0.57
C LYS A 133 0.46 38.15 0.47
N GLY A 134 0.77 37.94 1.73
CA GLY A 134 -0.19 38.05 2.84
C GLY A 134 -0.50 36.74 3.54
N ASN A 135 -0.23 35.59 2.91
CA ASN A 135 -0.39 34.28 3.55
C ASN A 135 0.86 33.82 4.29
N THR A 136 1.88 34.66 4.36
CA THR A 136 3.17 34.36 4.99
C THR A 136 3.13 34.32 6.51
N ALA A 137 2.04 34.74 7.13
CA ALA A 137 1.90 34.78 8.59
C ALA A 137 1.64 33.39 9.21
N SER A 138 1.30 32.38 8.42
CA SER A 138 1.03 31.03 8.88
C SER A 138 2.09 30.06 8.36
N THR A 139 2.85 29.44 9.26
CA THR A 139 3.83 28.39 8.92
C THR A 139 3.15 27.11 8.44
N SER A 140 1.84 26.98 8.65
CA SER A 140 1.03 25.84 8.20
C SER A 140 0.30 26.08 6.89
N ALA A 141 0.52 27.22 6.23
CA ALA A 141 -0.10 27.50 4.94
C ALA A 141 0.47 26.58 3.86
N LEU A 142 -0.45 25.99 3.09
CA LEU A 142 -0.13 25.07 2.00
C LEU A 142 -0.71 25.59 0.68
N LYS A 143 -0.13 25.15 -0.41
CA LYS A 143 -0.63 25.39 -1.77
C LYS A 143 -0.70 24.09 -2.53
N GLU A 144 -1.55 24.02 -3.54
CA GLU A 144 -1.63 22.86 -4.43
C GLU A 144 -0.45 22.86 -5.41
N CYS A 145 0.13 21.68 -5.63
CA CYS A 145 1.09 21.47 -6.71
C CYS A 145 0.68 20.27 -7.54
N THR A 146 1.15 20.24 -8.78
CA THR A 146 1.04 19.10 -9.67
C THR A 146 2.40 18.45 -9.79
N LEU A 147 2.44 17.13 -9.63
CA LEU A 147 3.66 16.32 -9.73
C LEU A 147 3.85 15.77 -11.14
N GLU A 148 5.05 15.29 -11.44
CA GLU A 148 5.41 14.76 -12.76
C GLU A 148 4.52 13.61 -13.22
N THR A 149 3.87 12.91 -12.31
CA THR A 149 2.90 11.83 -12.60
C THR A 149 1.49 12.32 -12.88
N GLY A 150 1.25 13.62 -12.76
CA GLY A 150 -0.09 14.22 -12.87
C GLY A 150 -0.85 14.29 -11.55
N ALA A 151 -0.32 13.69 -10.49
CA ALA A 151 -0.94 13.73 -9.17
C ALA A 151 -0.88 15.14 -8.57
N LYS A 152 -1.89 15.48 -7.79
CA LYS A 152 -1.96 16.78 -7.09
C LYS A 152 -1.90 16.55 -5.59
N ILE A 153 -1.05 17.32 -4.92
CA ILE A 153 -0.92 17.30 -3.45
C ILE A 153 -0.74 18.72 -2.92
N MET A 154 -0.91 18.86 -1.61
CA MET A 154 -0.66 20.12 -0.91
C MET A 154 0.79 20.17 -0.43
N VAL A 155 1.46 21.29 -0.69
CA VAL A 155 2.87 21.50 -0.32
C VAL A 155 3.05 22.84 0.37
N PRO A 156 4.15 23.03 1.16
CA PRO A 156 4.47 24.34 1.73
C PRO A 156 4.65 25.41 0.65
N LEU A 157 4.42 26.67 1.02
CA LEU A 157 4.47 27.80 0.09
C LEU A 157 5.84 28.01 -0.57
N PHE A 158 6.93 27.54 0.07
CA PHE A 158 8.29 27.70 -0.46
C PHE A 158 8.64 26.73 -1.60
N ILE A 159 7.80 25.75 -1.87
CA ILE A 159 8.03 24.78 -2.94
C ILE A 159 7.79 25.44 -4.30
N ASN A 160 8.72 25.26 -5.22
CA ASN A 160 8.68 25.84 -6.56
C ASN A 160 8.60 24.76 -7.64
N GLN A 161 8.16 25.14 -8.81
CA GLN A 161 8.21 24.30 -9.99
C GLN A 161 9.68 23.88 -10.25
N GLY A 162 9.88 22.59 -10.53
CA GLY A 162 11.22 22.01 -10.74
C GLY A 162 11.84 21.42 -9.48
N ASP A 163 11.28 21.70 -8.29
CA ASP A 163 11.74 21.09 -7.05
C ASP A 163 11.42 19.61 -7.02
N LYS A 164 12.33 18.81 -6.47
CA LYS A 164 12.09 17.40 -6.18
C LYS A 164 11.70 17.28 -4.72
N ILE A 165 10.63 16.57 -4.47
CA ILE A 165 10.08 16.38 -3.11
C ILE A 165 9.80 14.90 -2.85
N THR A 166 9.81 14.53 -1.57
CA THR A 166 9.30 13.24 -1.15
C THR A 166 7.82 13.37 -0.79
N VAL A 167 7.06 12.33 -1.15
CA VAL A 167 5.63 12.26 -0.88
C VAL A 167 5.35 10.97 -0.11
N ASN A 168 4.63 11.10 0.99
CA ASN A 168 4.15 9.94 1.75
C ASN A 168 3.02 9.29 0.94
N THR A 169 3.20 8.04 0.53
CA THR A 169 2.23 7.35 -0.32
C THR A 169 1.00 6.84 0.43
N THR A 170 1.07 6.78 1.76
CA THR A 170 -0.07 6.35 2.60
C THR A 170 -1.12 7.43 2.73
N ASP A 171 -0.70 8.66 3.08
CA ASP A 171 -1.61 9.79 3.33
C ASP A 171 -1.52 10.86 2.24
N ARG A 172 -0.68 10.68 1.23
CA ARG A 172 -0.48 11.59 0.09
C ARG A 172 0.01 12.98 0.53
N SER A 173 0.80 13.02 1.59
CA SER A 173 1.31 14.27 2.16
C SER A 173 2.74 14.55 1.73
N TYR A 174 3.10 15.85 1.77
CA TYR A 174 4.46 16.30 1.55
C TYR A 174 5.39 15.78 2.66
N GLY A 175 6.54 15.25 2.28
CA GLY A 175 7.59 14.84 3.21
C GLY A 175 8.65 15.92 3.38
N GLN A 176 9.51 16.06 2.39
CA GLN A 176 10.60 17.04 2.40
C GLN A 176 11.03 17.39 0.99
N ARG A 177 11.70 18.53 0.85
CA ARG A 177 12.38 18.89 -0.41
C ARG A 177 13.74 18.20 -0.45
N VAL A 178 14.07 17.60 -1.58
CA VAL A 178 15.32 16.88 -1.80
C VAL A 178 16.36 17.76 -2.45
#